data_12f4a340d13096501356a21afb103b22
#
_entry.id   12f4a340d13096501356a21afb103b22
#
_cell.length_a   1.000
_cell.length_b   1.000
_cell.length_c   1.000
_cell.angle_alpha   90.00
_cell.angle_beta   90.00
_cell.angle_gamma   90.00
#
_symmetry.space_group_name_H-M   'P 1'
#
loop_
_entity.id
_entity.type
_entity.pdbx_description
1 polymer ?
#
loop_
_entity_poly.entity_id
_entity_poly.type
_entity_poly.pdbx_seq_one_letter_code
_entity_poly.pdbx_strand_id
1 'polypeptide(L)'
;MEKLNKYSSSITQDNSQPAAQAMLYAIGFSDEDFNKPLIGIASTGYEGNPCNMHLNNIALEVKSGVNSIDFVGLIFNTIGVSDGISMGTPGMRYSLPSRDIIADSVETVVQAMSYDGLITVVGCDKNMPGALMGMIRLNRPSILLYGGTIDSGCHKNRKLDIVSAFEAWGEKVSGSIDNNEYKEIIRKSCPGSGACGGMYTANTMASAIEALGMSLPFSSSIPANNNKRNKVSIETGKSMKKLIEADIKPLDIITKKSIENAVTTVVALGGSTNAVLHFLAIARAAKIDFSLDDFQRISEKTPFIADLKPSGKYLMEDLHDIGGIPIVLKYLLEKGFLHGDCLTVTGKTLRDNLDDVANLNFEQDVIRPFENPIKESGHIRILYGNLASEGSVAKITGKEGLHFSGIANVFDSESEANIGIKNGSVKKGDVVVIRYVGPKGGPGMPEMLKPTAGIMGAGLGKDVALITDGRFSGGTHGFVVGHITPEAQVGGNISVVKNGDRISIDAESNTITLHVSDQELETRRKNWKTPPLKAEKGSLYKYANIVSSASLGCVTDEF
;
A
#
# COMPACT_ATOMS: atom_id res chain seq x y z
N MET A 1 -0.42 -8.83 -40.50
CA MET A 1 -0.09 -8.32 -39.17
C MET A 1 -1.41 -8.05 -38.44
N GLU A 2 -1.52 -8.45 -37.21
CA GLU A 2 -2.69 -8.17 -36.38
C GLU A 2 -2.79 -6.66 -36.14
N LYS A 3 -4.00 -6.12 -36.12
CA LYS A 3 -4.26 -4.68 -35.99
C LYS A 3 -3.88 -4.22 -34.57
N LEU A 4 -2.92 -3.30 -34.45
CA LEU A 4 -2.41 -2.85 -33.12
C LEU A 4 -3.40 -1.94 -32.39
N ASN A 5 -4.20 -1.15 -33.09
CA ASN A 5 -5.25 -0.31 -32.55
C ASN A 5 -6.58 -1.09 -32.40
N LYS A 6 -6.55 -2.17 -31.64
CA LYS A 6 -7.66 -3.14 -31.48
C LYS A 6 -8.96 -2.49 -31.03
N TYR A 7 -8.87 -1.60 -30.03
CA TYR A 7 -10.03 -0.96 -29.39
C TYR A 7 -10.33 0.41 -30.00
N SER A 8 -9.30 1.24 -30.18
CA SER A 8 -9.47 2.61 -30.66
C SER A 8 -9.96 2.69 -32.08
N SER A 9 -9.73 1.66 -32.87
CA SER A 9 -10.25 1.62 -34.27
C SER A 9 -11.78 1.72 -34.34
N SER A 10 -12.51 1.37 -33.29
CA SER A 10 -13.97 1.55 -33.23
C SER A 10 -14.39 3.02 -33.26
N ILE A 11 -13.54 3.94 -32.84
CA ILE A 11 -13.81 5.38 -32.84
C ILE A 11 -12.97 6.14 -33.87
N THR A 12 -11.83 5.58 -34.28
CA THR A 12 -10.93 6.26 -35.25
C THR A 12 -11.19 5.85 -36.71
N GLN A 13 -11.62 4.61 -36.96
CA GLN A 13 -11.71 4.06 -38.31
C GLN A 13 -13.13 3.62 -38.74
N ASP A 14 -14.08 3.62 -37.82
CA ASP A 14 -15.47 3.31 -38.14
C ASP A 14 -16.16 4.54 -38.74
N ASN A 15 -16.55 4.45 -40.01
CA ASN A 15 -17.24 5.52 -40.73
C ASN A 15 -18.60 5.92 -40.11
N SER A 16 -19.17 5.07 -39.25
CA SER A 16 -20.39 5.38 -38.51
C SER A 16 -20.14 6.26 -37.27
N GLN A 17 -18.88 6.63 -36.98
CA GLN A 17 -18.46 7.43 -35.84
C GLN A 17 -17.91 8.83 -36.22
N PRO A 18 -18.59 9.64 -37.08
CA PRO A 18 -18.06 10.92 -37.54
C PRO A 18 -17.91 11.93 -36.38
N ALA A 19 -18.74 11.85 -35.34
CA ALA A 19 -18.64 12.72 -34.17
C ALA A 19 -17.36 12.45 -33.35
N ALA A 20 -17.00 11.19 -33.15
CA ALA A 20 -15.77 10.81 -32.47
C ALA A 20 -14.55 11.32 -33.26
N GLN A 21 -14.54 11.11 -34.56
CA GLN A 21 -13.47 11.58 -35.46
C GLN A 21 -13.33 13.10 -35.43
N ALA A 22 -14.44 13.84 -35.51
CA ALA A 22 -14.43 15.31 -35.41
C ALA A 22 -13.87 15.82 -34.08
N MET A 23 -14.19 15.16 -32.97
CA MET A 23 -13.65 15.51 -31.66
C MET A 23 -12.14 15.20 -31.56
N LEU A 24 -11.66 14.12 -32.18
CA LEU A 24 -10.24 13.78 -32.22
C LEU A 24 -9.44 14.79 -33.06
N TYR A 25 -9.96 15.25 -34.22
CA TYR A 25 -9.36 16.36 -34.97
C TYR A 25 -9.28 17.64 -34.12
N ALA A 26 -10.30 17.95 -33.34
CA ALA A 26 -10.34 19.14 -32.48
C ALA A 26 -9.24 19.16 -31.40
N ILE A 27 -8.75 17.99 -30.95
CA ILE A 27 -7.63 17.89 -30.02
C ILE A 27 -6.26 17.75 -30.69
N GLY A 28 -6.22 17.89 -32.06
CA GLY A 28 -5.00 17.99 -32.83
C GLY A 28 -4.53 16.70 -33.52
N PHE A 29 -5.41 15.69 -33.66
CA PHE A 29 -5.08 14.50 -34.44
C PHE A 29 -4.89 14.85 -35.92
N SER A 30 -3.88 14.26 -36.55
CA SER A 30 -3.71 14.19 -37.99
C SER A 30 -4.39 12.94 -38.56
N ASP A 31 -4.57 12.88 -39.88
CA ASP A 31 -5.12 11.69 -40.56
C ASP A 31 -4.29 10.41 -40.27
N GLU A 32 -2.98 10.57 -40.10
CA GLU A 32 -2.08 9.46 -39.76
C GLU A 32 -2.34 8.90 -38.34
N ASP A 33 -2.71 9.75 -37.39
CA ASP A 33 -2.93 9.37 -36.00
C ASP A 33 -4.13 8.45 -35.83
N PHE A 34 -5.09 8.48 -36.77
CA PHE A 34 -6.25 7.58 -36.76
C PHE A 34 -5.88 6.10 -36.98
N ASN A 35 -4.68 5.84 -37.46
CA ASN A 35 -4.19 4.48 -37.67
C ASN A 35 -3.29 3.96 -36.52
N LYS A 36 -2.96 4.82 -35.54
CA LYS A 36 -2.05 4.51 -34.45
C LYS A 36 -2.80 4.00 -33.23
N PRO A 37 -2.17 3.16 -32.40
CA PRO A 37 -2.70 2.82 -31.07
C PRO A 37 -2.82 4.06 -30.18
N LEU A 38 -3.93 4.16 -29.45
CA LEU A 38 -4.17 5.21 -28.46
C LEU A 38 -3.81 4.69 -27.06
N ILE A 39 -2.87 5.34 -26.39
CA ILE A 39 -2.39 4.95 -25.07
C ILE A 39 -2.85 5.97 -24.03
N GLY A 40 -3.73 5.53 -23.13
CA GLY A 40 -4.11 6.32 -21.96
C GLY A 40 -2.96 6.46 -20.98
N ILE A 41 -2.69 7.67 -20.50
CA ILE A 41 -1.70 7.94 -19.46
C ILE A 41 -2.44 8.52 -18.27
N ALA A 42 -2.78 7.67 -17.30
CA ALA A 42 -3.51 8.05 -16.10
C ALA A 42 -2.55 8.57 -15.03
N SER A 43 -2.66 9.85 -14.69
CA SER A 43 -1.85 10.47 -13.64
C SER A 43 -2.67 10.75 -12.39
N THR A 44 -2.13 10.42 -11.21
CA THR A 44 -2.66 10.88 -9.92
C THR A 44 -2.05 12.22 -9.49
N GLY A 45 -1.50 12.98 -10.45
CA GLY A 45 -0.82 14.24 -10.21
C GLY A 45 -1.75 15.37 -9.76
N TYR A 46 -1.38 16.08 -8.67
CA TYR A 46 -1.98 17.32 -8.21
C TYR A 46 -1.04 18.04 -7.21
N GLU A 47 -1.21 19.34 -7.00
CA GLU A 47 -0.25 20.18 -6.28
C GLU A 47 -0.28 20.01 -4.74
N GLY A 48 -1.39 19.55 -4.18
CA GLY A 48 -1.64 19.53 -2.74
C GLY A 48 -0.96 18.38 -1.96
N ASN A 49 -0.05 17.61 -2.59
CA ASN A 49 0.60 16.47 -1.95
C ASN A 49 2.03 16.27 -2.50
N PRO A 50 3.07 16.24 -1.66
CA PRO A 50 4.44 15.94 -2.10
C PRO A 50 4.56 14.67 -2.91
N CYS A 51 3.81 13.62 -2.57
CA CYS A 51 3.82 12.35 -3.30
C CYS A 51 3.36 12.49 -4.76
N ASN A 52 2.56 13.51 -5.09
CA ASN A 52 1.83 13.62 -6.36
C ASN A 52 2.18 14.87 -7.16
N MET A 53 2.77 15.91 -6.55
CA MET A 53 2.93 17.23 -7.16
C MET A 53 3.77 17.24 -8.45
N HIS A 54 4.67 16.28 -8.62
CA HIS A 54 5.57 16.16 -9.77
C HIS A 54 5.06 15.17 -10.84
N LEU A 55 3.99 14.40 -10.58
CA LEU A 55 3.56 13.30 -11.43
C LEU A 55 3.08 13.74 -12.81
N ASN A 56 2.50 14.94 -12.94
CA ASN A 56 2.10 15.45 -14.24
C ASN A 56 3.30 15.75 -15.15
N ASN A 57 4.44 16.16 -14.60
CA ASN A 57 5.68 16.30 -15.37
C ASN A 57 6.19 14.92 -15.82
N ILE A 58 6.16 13.92 -14.95
CA ILE A 58 6.47 12.53 -15.30
C ILE A 58 5.54 12.02 -16.42
N ALA A 59 4.24 12.33 -16.35
CA ALA A 59 3.28 11.94 -17.38
C ALA A 59 3.60 12.56 -18.75
N LEU A 60 4.13 13.78 -18.81
CA LEU A 60 4.62 14.41 -20.05
C LEU A 60 5.83 13.66 -20.62
N GLU A 61 6.78 13.25 -19.79
CA GLU A 61 7.92 12.43 -20.22
C GLU A 61 7.48 11.05 -20.74
N VAL A 62 6.53 10.40 -20.06
CA VAL A 62 5.91 9.15 -20.51
C VAL A 62 5.25 9.34 -21.88
N LYS A 63 4.47 10.43 -22.04
CA LYS A 63 3.84 10.77 -23.33
C LYS A 63 4.88 10.95 -24.44
N SER A 64 5.98 11.62 -24.15
CA SER A 64 7.10 11.75 -25.10
C SER A 64 7.63 10.37 -25.55
N GLY A 65 7.80 9.45 -24.59
CA GLY A 65 8.19 8.07 -24.86
C GLY A 65 7.19 7.34 -25.76
N VAL A 66 5.89 7.43 -25.46
CA VAL A 66 4.80 6.84 -26.29
C VAL A 66 4.80 7.41 -27.70
N ASN A 67 4.88 8.73 -27.83
CA ASN A 67 4.86 9.37 -29.15
C ASN A 67 6.11 9.03 -29.99
N SER A 68 7.25 8.75 -29.35
CA SER A 68 8.51 8.39 -30.03
C SER A 68 8.49 7.01 -30.71
N ILE A 69 7.50 6.18 -30.40
CA ILE A 69 7.30 4.84 -30.99
C ILE A 69 6.13 4.78 -31.97
N ASP A 70 5.69 5.94 -32.47
CA ASP A 70 4.59 6.10 -33.41
C ASP A 70 3.22 5.65 -32.88
N PHE A 71 2.99 5.85 -31.56
CA PHE A 71 1.71 5.72 -30.87
C PHE A 71 1.22 7.10 -30.41
N VAL A 72 -0.05 7.22 -30.01
CA VAL A 72 -0.59 8.49 -29.51
C VAL A 72 -0.82 8.40 -28.02
N GLY A 73 -0.05 9.16 -27.23
CA GLY A 73 -0.19 9.27 -25.78
C GLY A 73 -1.21 10.34 -25.37
N LEU A 74 -2.22 9.96 -24.57
CA LEU A 74 -3.30 10.83 -24.12
C LEU A 74 -3.35 10.85 -22.58
N ILE A 75 -2.96 11.99 -21.99
CA ILE A 75 -2.93 12.17 -20.53
C ILE A 75 -4.32 12.49 -20.02
N PHE A 76 -4.70 11.81 -18.93
CA PHE A 76 -5.84 12.18 -18.10
C PHE A 76 -5.49 12.05 -16.63
N ASN A 77 -6.21 12.76 -15.75
CA ASN A 77 -5.98 12.71 -14.33
C ASN A 77 -7.08 11.95 -13.62
N THR A 78 -6.70 11.21 -12.58
CA THR A 78 -7.59 10.67 -11.57
C THR A 78 -7.21 11.22 -10.20
N ILE A 79 -8.02 10.93 -9.18
CA ILE A 79 -7.80 11.46 -7.83
C ILE A 79 -6.55 10.86 -7.18
N GLY A 80 -6.07 11.55 -6.14
CA GLY A 80 -5.11 11.04 -5.17
C GLY A 80 -5.45 11.59 -3.78
N VAL A 81 -5.12 10.86 -2.74
CA VAL A 81 -5.24 11.30 -1.34
C VAL A 81 -3.87 11.21 -0.69
N SER A 82 -3.52 12.22 0.10
CA SER A 82 -2.30 12.19 0.90
C SER A 82 -2.55 11.55 2.24
N ASP A 83 -2.03 10.36 2.47
CA ASP A 83 -2.11 9.70 3.78
C ASP A 83 -1.34 10.52 4.84
N GLY A 84 -0.20 11.08 4.50
CA GLY A 84 0.60 11.91 5.42
C GLY A 84 -0.13 13.18 5.90
N ILE A 85 -0.83 13.89 5.00
CA ILE A 85 -1.57 15.11 5.33
C ILE A 85 -2.87 14.78 6.07
N SER A 86 -3.55 13.70 5.69
CA SER A 86 -4.83 13.32 6.28
C SER A 86 -4.71 12.56 7.61
N MET A 87 -3.51 12.06 7.95
CA MET A 87 -3.26 11.27 9.15
C MET A 87 -3.75 11.95 10.43
N GLY A 88 -4.57 11.21 11.21
CA GLY A 88 -5.14 11.71 12.47
C GLY A 88 -6.18 12.81 12.30
N THR A 89 -6.76 13.00 11.12
CA THR A 89 -7.87 13.89 10.81
C THR A 89 -9.08 13.11 10.27
N PRO A 90 -10.28 13.70 10.21
CA PRO A 90 -11.43 13.08 9.55
C PRO A 90 -11.19 12.75 8.06
N GLY A 91 -10.26 13.47 7.41
CA GLY A 91 -9.85 13.23 6.02
C GLY A 91 -9.26 11.84 5.78
N MET A 92 -8.68 11.21 6.81
CA MET A 92 -8.08 9.88 6.69
C MET A 92 -9.10 8.79 6.30
N ARG A 93 -10.39 8.99 6.56
CA ARG A 93 -11.46 8.11 6.12
C ARG A 93 -11.58 7.99 4.61
N TYR A 94 -11.08 8.97 3.85
CA TYR A 94 -11.12 8.97 2.38
C TYR A 94 -9.91 8.27 1.74
N SER A 95 -8.89 7.92 2.54
CA SER A 95 -7.68 7.29 2.02
C SER A 95 -7.97 5.92 1.38
N LEU A 96 -8.46 4.93 2.14
CA LEU A 96 -8.72 3.59 1.57
C LEU A 96 -9.80 3.59 0.49
N PRO A 97 -10.94 4.30 0.64
CA PRO A 97 -11.93 4.41 -0.44
C PRO A 97 -11.38 4.98 -1.75
N SER A 98 -10.36 5.85 -1.69
CA SER A 98 -9.74 6.42 -2.89
C SER A 98 -9.11 5.35 -3.79
N ARG A 99 -8.69 4.20 -3.24
CA ARG A 99 -8.15 3.07 -3.99
C ARG A 99 -9.16 2.58 -5.03
N ASP A 100 -10.37 2.31 -4.59
CA ASP A 100 -11.45 1.78 -5.44
C ASP A 100 -11.95 2.87 -6.40
N ILE A 101 -12.06 4.13 -5.97
CA ILE A 101 -12.42 5.26 -6.84
C ILE A 101 -11.37 5.47 -7.96
N ILE A 102 -10.08 5.30 -7.67
CA ILE A 102 -9.01 5.35 -8.67
C ILE A 102 -9.20 4.22 -9.68
N ALA A 103 -9.46 2.99 -9.23
CA ALA A 103 -9.72 1.86 -10.11
C ALA A 103 -10.92 2.13 -11.03
N ASP A 104 -12.04 2.57 -10.47
CA ASP A 104 -13.28 2.91 -11.20
C ASP A 104 -13.04 4.05 -12.21
N SER A 105 -12.31 5.09 -11.82
CA SER A 105 -12.01 6.24 -12.66
C SER A 105 -11.14 5.84 -13.86
N VAL A 106 -10.08 5.07 -13.62
CA VAL A 106 -9.17 4.58 -14.66
C VAL A 106 -9.93 3.68 -15.64
N GLU A 107 -10.69 2.72 -15.13
CA GLU A 107 -11.52 1.82 -15.92
C GLU A 107 -12.52 2.61 -16.78
N THR A 108 -13.24 3.56 -16.18
CA THR A 108 -14.26 4.37 -16.86
C THR A 108 -13.68 5.13 -18.04
N VAL A 109 -12.56 5.84 -17.84
CA VAL A 109 -11.97 6.65 -18.92
C VAL A 109 -11.43 5.75 -20.04
N VAL A 110 -10.67 4.72 -19.72
CA VAL A 110 -10.05 3.84 -20.72
C VAL A 110 -11.09 3.09 -21.55
N GLN A 111 -12.17 2.62 -20.91
CA GLN A 111 -13.28 1.96 -21.62
C GLN A 111 -14.04 2.95 -22.51
N ALA A 112 -14.47 4.09 -21.96
CA ALA A 112 -15.27 5.08 -22.68
C ALA A 112 -14.52 5.69 -23.89
N MET A 113 -13.19 5.88 -23.74
CA MET A 113 -12.34 6.46 -24.79
C MET A 113 -11.70 5.41 -25.71
N SER A 114 -12.00 4.13 -25.49
CA SER A 114 -11.50 3.00 -26.30
C SER A 114 -9.98 2.96 -26.46
N TYR A 115 -9.20 3.31 -25.39
CA TYR A 115 -7.74 3.27 -25.47
C TYR A 115 -7.22 1.83 -25.60
N ASP A 116 -6.18 1.62 -26.40
CA ASP A 116 -5.60 0.31 -26.69
C ASP A 116 -4.69 -0.20 -25.59
N GLY A 117 -4.08 0.72 -24.84
CA GLY A 117 -3.21 0.42 -23.71
C GLY A 117 -3.25 1.51 -22.65
N LEU A 118 -2.63 1.24 -21.51
CA LEU A 118 -2.66 2.11 -20.33
C LEU A 118 -1.29 2.20 -19.67
N ILE A 119 -0.87 3.43 -19.37
CA ILE A 119 0.23 3.69 -18.42
C ILE A 119 -0.35 4.45 -17.25
N THR A 120 -0.07 4.01 -16.02
CA THR A 120 -0.44 4.77 -14.82
C THR A 120 0.80 5.40 -14.18
N VAL A 121 0.70 6.68 -13.84
CA VAL A 121 1.74 7.45 -13.16
C VAL A 121 1.23 7.81 -11.76
N VAL A 122 1.79 7.18 -10.74
CA VAL A 122 1.21 7.11 -9.40
C VAL A 122 2.25 7.40 -8.30
N GLY A 123 1.81 7.91 -7.15
CA GLY A 123 2.71 8.33 -6.07
C GLY A 123 2.36 7.78 -4.69
N CYS A 124 1.22 8.15 -4.13
CA CYS A 124 0.87 7.87 -2.74
C CYS A 124 0.33 6.45 -2.53
N ASP A 125 0.14 6.07 -1.27
CA ASP A 125 -0.14 4.73 -0.74
C ASP A 125 -1.24 3.96 -1.48
N LYS A 126 -2.38 4.60 -1.74
CA LYS A 126 -3.58 3.98 -2.35
C LYS A 126 -3.63 4.12 -3.86
N ASN A 127 -2.75 4.99 -4.41
CA ASN A 127 -2.71 5.23 -5.85
C ASN A 127 -2.27 3.97 -6.61
N MET A 128 -1.22 3.30 -6.13
CA MET A 128 -0.67 2.12 -6.78
C MET A 128 -1.62 0.93 -6.81
N PRO A 129 -2.17 0.47 -5.67
CA PRO A 129 -3.11 -0.66 -5.70
C PRO A 129 -4.39 -0.30 -6.46
N GLY A 130 -4.90 0.95 -6.37
CA GLY A 130 -6.06 1.39 -7.13
C GLY A 130 -5.82 1.37 -8.63
N ALA A 131 -4.70 1.91 -9.10
CA ALA A 131 -4.31 1.87 -10.51
C ALA A 131 -4.15 0.44 -11.03
N LEU A 132 -3.50 -0.44 -10.24
CA LEU A 132 -3.31 -1.83 -10.60
C LEU A 132 -4.64 -2.59 -10.70
N MET A 133 -5.59 -2.37 -9.76
CA MET A 133 -6.94 -2.93 -9.85
C MET A 133 -7.66 -2.47 -11.13
N GLY A 134 -7.56 -1.19 -11.50
CA GLY A 134 -8.11 -0.67 -12.76
C GLY A 134 -7.48 -1.33 -14.00
N MET A 135 -6.16 -1.53 -14.02
CA MET A 135 -5.47 -2.28 -15.09
C MET A 135 -5.96 -3.71 -15.22
N ILE A 136 -6.17 -4.40 -14.10
CA ILE A 136 -6.63 -5.80 -14.05
C ILE A 136 -8.04 -5.90 -14.62
N ARG A 137 -8.96 -5.02 -14.20
CA ARG A 137 -10.35 -5.01 -14.69
C ARG A 137 -10.44 -4.74 -16.19
N LEU A 138 -9.59 -3.83 -16.70
CA LEU A 138 -9.48 -3.52 -18.12
C LEU A 138 -8.87 -4.67 -18.93
N ASN A 139 -7.89 -5.33 -18.36
CA ASN A 139 -7.07 -6.35 -19.00
C ASN A 139 -6.61 -5.98 -20.42
N ARG A 140 -6.10 -4.74 -20.56
CA ARG A 140 -5.43 -4.22 -21.77
C ARG A 140 -3.94 -4.06 -21.50
N PRO A 141 -3.07 -4.12 -22.50
CA PRO A 141 -1.64 -3.89 -22.31
C PRO A 141 -1.37 -2.69 -21.43
N SER A 142 -0.69 -2.91 -20.30
CA SER A 142 -0.56 -1.88 -19.24
C SER A 142 0.75 -1.96 -18.51
N ILE A 143 1.24 -0.81 -18.04
CA ILE A 143 2.44 -0.69 -17.21
C ILE A 143 2.25 0.39 -16.16
N LEU A 144 2.73 0.13 -14.94
CA LEU A 144 2.69 1.09 -13.83
C LEU A 144 4.05 1.76 -13.65
N LEU A 145 4.04 3.08 -13.50
CA LEU A 145 5.21 3.89 -13.15
C LEU A 145 4.99 4.58 -11.81
N TYR A 146 5.83 4.27 -10.86
CA TYR A 146 5.89 4.95 -9.57
C TYR A 146 6.67 6.26 -9.67
N GLY A 147 6.18 7.33 -9.05
CA GLY A 147 6.80 8.65 -9.09
C GLY A 147 8.09 8.78 -8.27
N GLY A 148 8.38 7.81 -7.41
CA GLY A 148 9.61 7.75 -6.61
C GLY A 148 9.44 8.21 -5.17
N THR A 149 10.41 7.82 -4.34
CA THR A 149 10.52 8.20 -2.94
C THR A 149 11.03 9.63 -2.80
N ILE A 150 10.62 10.32 -1.71
CA ILE A 150 11.17 11.63 -1.34
C ILE A 150 12.59 11.46 -0.82
N ASP A 151 13.43 12.47 -1.02
CA ASP A 151 14.76 12.52 -0.40
C ASP A 151 14.64 12.67 1.12
N SER A 152 15.66 12.24 1.87
CA SER A 152 15.69 12.47 3.30
C SER A 152 15.88 13.95 3.63
N GLY A 153 15.21 14.42 4.67
CA GLY A 153 15.54 15.68 5.31
C GLY A 153 16.83 15.55 6.15
N CYS A 154 17.36 16.69 6.58
CA CYS A 154 18.53 16.70 7.46
C CYS A 154 18.43 17.81 8.51
N HIS A 155 18.66 17.46 9.77
CA HIS A 155 18.80 18.42 10.87
C HIS A 155 19.85 17.93 11.87
N LYS A 156 20.86 18.76 12.15
CA LYS A 156 21.99 18.44 13.06
C LYS A 156 22.62 17.06 12.75
N ASN A 157 22.91 16.79 11.48
CA ASN A 157 23.46 15.52 10.98
C ASN A 157 22.57 14.28 11.19
N ARG A 158 21.30 14.46 11.58
CA ARG A 158 20.29 13.39 11.63
C ARG A 158 19.49 13.40 10.33
N LYS A 159 19.40 12.26 9.64
CA LYS A 159 18.44 12.07 8.54
C LYS A 159 17.01 12.11 9.09
N LEU A 160 16.15 12.85 8.42
CA LEU A 160 14.74 13.03 8.77
C LEU A 160 13.82 12.49 7.68
N ASP A 161 12.63 12.11 8.11
CA ASP A 161 11.51 11.71 7.26
C ASP A 161 10.17 12.11 7.90
N ILE A 162 9.04 11.72 7.31
CA ILE A 162 7.71 12.06 7.83
C ILE A 162 7.48 11.51 9.26
N VAL A 163 8.06 10.35 9.61
CA VAL A 163 7.92 9.78 10.96
C VAL A 163 8.70 10.61 11.97
N SER A 164 9.84 11.18 11.57
CA SER A 164 10.62 12.09 12.42
C SER A 164 9.80 13.32 12.87
N ALA A 165 8.83 13.76 12.06
CA ALA A 165 7.91 14.84 12.45
C ALA A 165 6.96 14.40 13.58
N PHE A 166 6.48 13.16 13.58
CA PHE A 166 5.65 12.62 14.68
C PHE A 166 6.48 12.36 15.94
N GLU A 167 7.70 11.85 15.78
CA GLU A 167 8.66 11.67 16.89
C GLU A 167 8.95 13.00 17.58
N ALA A 168 9.26 14.06 16.80
CA ALA A 168 9.52 15.40 17.30
C ALA A 168 8.31 15.99 18.06
N TRP A 169 7.08 15.67 17.65
CA TRP A 169 5.90 16.05 18.42
C TRP A 169 5.89 15.37 19.81
N GLY A 170 6.21 14.09 19.86
CA GLY A 170 6.35 13.35 21.12
C GLY A 170 7.46 13.93 22.02
N GLU A 171 8.64 14.21 21.44
CA GLU A 171 9.77 14.84 22.14
C GLU A 171 9.41 16.23 22.69
N LYS A 172 8.62 17.01 21.94
CA LYS A 172 8.11 18.31 22.41
C LYS A 172 7.12 18.17 23.57
N VAL A 173 6.18 17.20 23.48
CA VAL A 173 5.19 16.95 24.53
C VAL A 173 5.86 16.50 25.84
N SER A 174 6.93 15.69 25.75
CA SER A 174 7.72 15.26 26.90
C SER A 174 8.68 16.34 27.44
N GLY A 175 8.81 17.49 26.73
CA GLY A 175 9.74 18.56 27.10
C GLY A 175 11.20 18.29 26.75
N SER A 176 11.50 17.25 25.97
CA SER A 176 12.86 16.90 25.54
C SER A 176 13.45 17.85 24.51
N ILE A 177 12.60 18.55 23.73
CA ILE A 177 12.97 19.60 22.78
C ILE A 177 12.09 20.84 22.97
N ASP A 178 12.63 22.01 22.64
CA ASP A 178 11.89 23.26 22.66
C ASP A 178 11.05 23.46 21.39
N ASN A 179 10.25 24.54 21.37
CA ASN A 179 9.37 24.86 20.25
C ASN A 179 10.15 25.25 18.96
N ASN A 180 11.33 25.79 19.07
CA ASN A 180 12.15 26.19 17.92
C ASN A 180 12.75 24.96 17.26
N GLU A 181 13.34 24.06 18.06
CA GLU A 181 13.86 22.77 17.61
C GLU A 181 12.76 21.94 16.92
N TYR A 182 11.58 21.85 17.55
CA TYR A 182 10.42 21.19 16.96
C TYR A 182 10.08 21.75 15.58
N LYS A 183 9.99 23.08 15.43
CA LYS A 183 9.67 23.72 14.15
C LYS A 183 10.73 23.46 13.09
N GLU A 184 12.01 23.45 13.46
CA GLU A 184 13.10 23.16 12.52
C GLU A 184 13.05 21.71 12.00
N ILE A 185 12.76 20.74 12.87
CA ILE A 185 12.57 19.34 12.45
C ILE A 185 11.40 19.22 11.48
N ILE A 186 10.24 19.83 11.81
CA ILE A 186 9.04 19.79 10.93
C ILE A 186 9.36 20.36 9.54
N ARG A 187 10.02 21.53 9.45
CA ARG A 187 10.34 22.18 8.18
C ARG A 187 11.24 21.35 7.28
N LYS A 188 12.10 20.52 7.90
CA LYS A 188 13.14 19.77 7.19
C LYS A 188 12.82 18.31 6.96
N SER A 189 11.70 17.81 7.51
CA SER A 189 11.34 16.37 7.44
C SER A 189 10.94 15.90 6.04
N CYS A 190 10.39 16.77 5.20
CA CYS A 190 9.89 16.41 3.86
C CYS A 190 10.39 17.42 2.81
N PRO A 191 11.63 17.28 2.30
CA PRO A 191 12.25 18.26 1.40
C PRO A 191 11.88 18.01 -0.08
N GLY A 192 10.72 18.48 -0.54
CA GLY A 192 10.38 18.43 -1.96
C GLY A 192 9.37 17.36 -2.35
N SER A 193 9.51 16.83 -3.58
CA SER A 193 8.59 15.87 -4.16
C SER A 193 8.98 14.42 -3.88
N GLY A 194 8.00 13.53 -3.91
CA GLY A 194 8.16 12.09 -3.72
C GLY A 194 7.30 11.54 -2.59
N ALA A 195 7.10 10.23 -2.60
CA ALA A 195 6.40 9.53 -1.52
C ALA A 195 7.31 9.32 -0.31
N CYS A 196 6.72 9.03 0.86
CA CYS A 196 7.45 8.89 2.13
C CYS A 196 8.71 8.02 2.02
N GLY A 197 9.84 8.47 2.63
CA GLY A 197 11.17 7.92 2.40
C GLY A 197 11.45 6.52 2.97
N GLY A 198 10.68 6.04 3.96
CA GLY A 198 10.86 4.69 4.52
C GLY A 198 10.12 3.59 3.75
N MET A 199 10.26 2.35 4.20
CA MET A 199 9.50 1.20 3.71
C MET A 199 8.07 1.22 4.27
N TYR A 200 7.41 2.38 4.13
CA TYR A 200 6.01 2.59 4.42
C TYR A 200 5.16 2.10 3.25
N THR A 201 3.84 2.33 3.27
CA THR A 201 2.92 1.68 2.32
C THR A 201 3.23 2.01 0.86
N ALA A 202 3.60 3.26 0.51
CA ALA A 202 3.92 3.63 -0.86
C ALA A 202 5.12 2.85 -1.41
N ASN A 203 6.26 2.86 -0.71
CA ASN A 203 7.46 2.12 -1.14
C ASN A 203 7.26 0.60 -1.05
N THR A 204 6.48 0.11 -0.09
CA THR A 204 6.09 -1.30 -0.01
C THR A 204 5.37 -1.74 -1.28
N MET A 205 4.34 -0.98 -1.70
CA MET A 205 3.58 -1.33 -2.89
C MET A 205 4.40 -1.15 -4.18
N ALA A 206 5.21 -0.10 -4.28
CA ALA A 206 6.09 0.11 -5.43
C ALA A 206 7.07 -1.06 -5.62
N SER A 207 7.76 -1.47 -4.55
CA SER A 207 8.70 -2.59 -4.56
C SER A 207 8.02 -3.92 -4.89
N ALA A 208 6.83 -4.13 -4.32
CA ALA A 208 6.04 -5.33 -4.57
C ALA A 208 5.51 -5.39 -6.01
N ILE A 209 5.11 -4.28 -6.61
CA ILE A 209 4.62 -4.21 -7.99
C ILE A 209 5.77 -4.43 -8.99
N GLU A 210 7.00 -4.01 -8.67
CA GLU A 210 8.18 -4.36 -9.45
C GLU A 210 8.45 -5.87 -9.40
N ALA A 211 8.38 -6.48 -8.21
CA ALA A 211 8.51 -7.93 -8.04
C ALA A 211 7.37 -8.73 -8.71
N LEU A 212 6.15 -8.16 -8.74
CA LEU A 212 4.98 -8.69 -9.45
C LEU A 212 5.18 -8.71 -10.98
N GLY A 213 6.07 -7.85 -11.49
CA GLY A 213 6.34 -7.71 -12.93
C GLY A 213 5.54 -6.63 -13.65
N MET A 214 4.78 -5.77 -12.95
CA MET A 214 3.94 -4.72 -13.55
C MET A 214 4.62 -3.36 -13.71
N SER A 215 5.89 -3.23 -13.29
CA SER A 215 6.76 -2.05 -13.49
C SER A 215 8.07 -2.47 -14.13
N LEU A 216 8.77 -1.53 -14.77
CA LEU A 216 10.12 -1.78 -15.28
C LEU A 216 11.09 -2.04 -14.12
N PRO A 217 12.08 -2.94 -14.29
CA PRO A 217 13.17 -3.11 -13.34
C PRO A 217 13.87 -1.78 -13.01
N PHE A 218 14.30 -1.62 -11.76
CA PHE A 218 14.89 -0.40 -11.20
C PHE A 218 13.96 0.80 -11.01
N SER A 219 12.70 0.75 -11.48
CA SER A 219 11.82 1.93 -11.46
C SER A 219 11.29 2.28 -10.08
N SER A 220 11.10 1.32 -9.19
CA SER A 220 10.44 1.52 -7.89
C SER A 220 11.33 2.20 -6.83
N SER A 221 12.64 2.03 -6.88
CA SER A 221 13.55 2.56 -5.86
C SER A 221 14.24 3.88 -6.23
N ILE A 222 14.14 4.34 -7.48
CA ILE A 222 14.74 5.63 -7.89
C ILE A 222 14.03 6.77 -7.14
N PRO A 223 14.76 7.66 -6.41
CA PRO A 223 14.16 8.85 -5.80
C PRO A 223 13.50 9.78 -6.82
N ALA A 224 12.49 10.53 -6.38
CA ALA A 224 11.69 11.41 -7.25
C ALA A 224 12.55 12.49 -7.94
N ASN A 225 13.53 13.04 -7.24
CA ASN A 225 14.41 14.09 -7.74
C ASN A 225 15.69 13.57 -8.44
N ASN A 226 15.81 12.25 -8.64
CA ASN A 226 16.99 11.66 -9.28
C ASN A 226 16.95 11.85 -10.81
N ASN A 227 18.07 12.22 -11.40
CA ASN A 227 18.20 12.46 -12.86
C ASN A 227 17.82 11.23 -13.72
N LYS A 228 17.93 10.02 -13.17
CA LYS A 228 17.53 8.79 -13.86
C LYS A 228 16.01 8.68 -14.02
N ARG A 229 15.21 9.44 -13.25
CA ARG A 229 13.74 9.40 -13.29
C ARG A 229 13.19 9.73 -14.67
N ASN A 230 13.67 10.80 -15.31
CA ASN A 230 13.23 11.19 -16.65
C ASN A 230 13.49 10.08 -17.68
N LYS A 231 14.67 9.45 -17.63
CA LYS A 231 15.01 8.35 -18.53
C LYS A 231 14.05 7.17 -18.36
N VAL A 232 13.78 6.75 -17.14
CA VAL A 232 12.86 5.65 -16.85
C VAL A 232 11.43 6.00 -17.28
N SER A 233 11.00 7.24 -17.14
CA SER A 233 9.69 7.71 -17.58
C SER A 233 9.52 7.57 -19.10
N ILE A 234 10.50 8.02 -19.87
CA ILE A 234 10.50 7.89 -21.34
C ILE A 234 10.54 6.41 -21.75
N GLU A 235 11.40 5.59 -21.11
CA GLU A 235 11.49 4.15 -21.41
C GLU A 235 10.19 3.40 -21.05
N THR A 236 9.49 3.82 -20.00
CA THR A 236 8.16 3.29 -19.67
C THR A 236 7.18 3.53 -20.82
N GLY A 237 7.17 4.75 -21.39
CA GLY A 237 6.38 5.06 -22.58
C GLY A 237 6.72 4.18 -23.77
N LYS A 238 8.02 4.01 -24.08
CA LYS A 238 8.50 3.17 -25.20
C LYS A 238 8.18 1.70 -25.03
N SER A 239 8.15 1.20 -23.79
CA SER A 239 7.88 -0.21 -23.51
C SER A 239 6.46 -0.65 -23.93
N MET A 240 5.53 0.30 -24.12
CA MET A 240 4.20 0.01 -24.65
C MET A 240 4.22 -0.63 -26.03
N LYS A 241 5.23 -0.36 -26.86
CA LYS A 241 5.34 -0.98 -28.19
C LYS A 241 5.33 -2.49 -28.08
N LYS A 242 6.22 -3.05 -27.25
CA LYS A 242 6.33 -4.49 -27.06
C LYS A 242 5.07 -5.09 -26.45
N LEU A 243 4.47 -4.42 -25.46
CA LEU A 243 3.24 -4.89 -24.82
C LEU A 243 2.07 -4.96 -25.80
N ILE A 244 1.90 -3.95 -26.64
CA ILE A 244 0.84 -3.91 -27.66
C ILE A 244 1.11 -4.93 -28.78
N GLU A 245 2.35 -5.02 -29.31
CA GLU A 245 2.72 -5.94 -30.38
C GLU A 245 2.59 -7.41 -29.96
N ALA A 246 2.92 -7.73 -28.71
CA ALA A 246 2.84 -9.08 -28.18
C ALA A 246 1.51 -9.38 -27.46
N ASP A 247 0.59 -8.40 -27.39
CA ASP A 247 -0.70 -8.46 -26.67
C ASP A 247 -0.57 -8.91 -25.22
N ILE A 248 0.53 -8.52 -24.54
CA ILE A 248 0.78 -8.84 -23.14
C ILE A 248 -0.09 -7.97 -22.23
N LYS A 249 -0.92 -8.61 -21.43
CA LYS A 249 -1.93 -7.99 -20.56
C LYS A 249 -1.67 -8.23 -19.07
N PRO A 250 -2.27 -7.45 -18.18
CA PRO A 250 -2.12 -7.67 -16.73
C PRO A 250 -2.39 -9.11 -16.27
N LEU A 251 -3.40 -9.80 -16.81
CA LEU A 251 -3.72 -11.18 -16.39
C LEU A 251 -2.75 -12.23 -16.94
N ASP A 252 -1.88 -11.90 -17.89
CA ASP A 252 -0.78 -12.76 -18.32
C ASP A 252 0.41 -12.68 -17.35
N ILE A 253 0.55 -11.56 -16.64
CA ILE A 253 1.63 -11.26 -15.69
C ILE A 253 1.22 -11.59 -14.27
N ILE A 254 -0.01 -11.18 -13.87
CA ILE A 254 -0.52 -11.33 -12.52
C ILE A 254 -1.10 -12.74 -12.35
N THR A 255 -0.31 -13.59 -11.73
CA THR A 255 -0.61 -14.99 -11.42
C THR A 255 -0.42 -15.23 -9.93
N LYS A 256 -0.84 -16.37 -9.40
CA LYS A 256 -0.58 -16.72 -7.99
C LYS A 256 0.93 -16.66 -7.68
N LYS A 257 1.79 -17.17 -8.58
CA LYS A 257 3.25 -17.13 -8.43
C LYS A 257 3.80 -15.70 -8.37
N SER A 258 3.34 -14.81 -9.24
CA SER A 258 3.82 -13.42 -9.23
C SER A 258 3.31 -12.63 -8.02
N ILE A 259 2.11 -12.93 -7.50
CA ILE A 259 1.62 -12.41 -6.21
C ILE A 259 2.48 -12.94 -5.05
N GLU A 260 2.86 -14.22 -5.06
CA GLU A 260 3.79 -14.79 -4.07
C GLU A 260 5.16 -14.10 -4.11
N ASN A 261 5.70 -13.77 -5.30
CA ASN A 261 6.92 -12.97 -5.45
C ASN A 261 6.79 -11.59 -4.80
N ALA A 262 5.68 -10.91 -5.07
CA ALA A 262 5.40 -9.59 -4.51
C ALA A 262 5.31 -9.64 -2.98
N VAL A 263 4.55 -10.58 -2.42
CA VAL A 263 4.38 -10.72 -0.96
C VAL A 263 5.69 -11.16 -0.29
N THR A 264 6.47 -12.06 -0.90
CA THR A 264 7.82 -12.42 -0.43
C THR A 264 8.70 -11.18 -0.32
N THR A 265 8.67 -10.31 -1.34
CA THR A 265 9.43 -9.05 -1.35
C THR A 265 8.98 -8.11 -0.22
N VAL A 266 7.66 -7.97 -0.01
CA VAL A 266 7.10 -7.19 1.12
C VAL A 266 7.63 -7.71 2.46
N VAL A 267 7.62 -9.01 2.65
CA VAL A 267 8.06 -9.66 3.90
C VAL A 267 9.56 -9.50 4.11
N ALA A 268 10.36 -9.76 3.10
CA ALA A 268 11.83 -9.65 3.17
C ALA A 268 12.29 -8.21 3.47
N LEU A 269 11.58 -7.21 2.93
CA LEU A 269 11.89 -5.79 3.11
C LEU A 269 11.29 -5.18 4.39
N GLY A 270 10.48 -5.90 5.16
CA GLY A 270 9.83 -5.35 6.35
C GLY A 270 8.71 -4.36 6.03
N GLY A 271 7.98 -4.59 4.94
CA GLY A 271 6.97 -3.70 4.41
C GLY A 271 5.73 -3.50 5.29
N SER A 272 4.85 -2.62 4.88
CA SER A 272 3.64 -2.25 5.59
C SER A 272 2.60 -3.38 5.63
N THR A 273 1.92 -3.54 6.77
CA THR A 273 0.76 -4.44 6.93
C THR A 273 -0.42 -4.07 6.01
N ASN A 274 -0.49 -2.83 5.52
CA ASN A 274 -1.48 -2.43 4.52
C ASN A 274 -1.38 -3.23 3.21
N ALA A 275 -0.19 -3.76 2.89
CA ALA A 275 -0.02 -4.63 1.74
C ALA A 275 -0.92 -5.87 1.79
N VAL A 276 -1.29 -6.36 2.98
CA VAL A 276 -2.24 -7.48 3.13
C VAL A 276 -3.58 -7.13 2.49
N LEU A 277 -4.19 -5.99 2.87
CA LEU A 277 -5.45 -5.53 2.27
C LEU A 277 -5.33 -5.33 0.76
N HIS A 278 -4.20 -4.76 0.31
CA HIS A 278 -4.04 -4.43 -1.09
C HIS A 278 -3.82 -5.66 -1.97
N PHE A 279 -3.04 -6.65 -1.52
CA PHE A 279 -2.85 -7.88 -2.29
C PHE A 279 -4.08 -8.79 -2.29
N LEU A 280 -4.86 -8.81 -1.20
CA LEU A 280 -6.17 -9.47 -1.22
C LEU A 280 -7.09 -8.83 -2.26
N ALA A 281 -7.16 -7.49 -2.32
CA ALA A 281 -7.96 -6.78 -3.31
C ALA A 281 -7.46 -7.00 -4.76
N ILE A 282 -6.15 -6.99 -4.98
CA ILE A 282 -5.52 -7.26 -6.28
C ILE A 282 -5.82 -8.69 -6.73
N ALA A 283 -5.66 -9.68 -5.84
CA ALA A 283 -5.93 -11.07 -6.15
C ALA A 283 -7.42 -11.29 -6.52
N ARG A 284 -8.34 -10.66 -5.79
CA ARG A 284 -9.78 -10.71 -6.10
C ARG A 284 -10.10 -10.05 -7.43
N ALA A 285 -9.56 -8.86 -7.72
CA ALA A 285 -9.72 -8.22 -9.02
C ALA A 285 -9.21 -9.11 -10.17
N ALA A 286 -8.13 -9.87 -9.94
CA ALA A 286 -7.57 -10.84 -10.89
C ALA A 286 -8.27 -12.22 -10.85
N LYS A 287 -9.24 -12.45 -9.97
CA LYS A 287 -9.91 -13.73 -9.73
C LYS A 287 -8.94 -14.86 -9.38
N ILE A 288 -7.88 -14.53 -8.63
CA ILE A 288 -6.88 -15.47 -8.13
C ILE A 288 -7.24 -15.85 -6.70
N ASP A 289 -7.26 -17.15 -6.41
CA ASP A 289 -7.42 -17.67 -5.06
C ASP A 289 -6.16 -17.42 -4.24
N PHE A 290 -6.21 -16.35 -3.43
CA PHE A 290 -5.14 -15.90 -2.54
C PHE A 290 -5.76 -15.33 -1.26
N SER A 291 -5.33 -15.85 -0.10
CA SER A 291 -5.96 -15.59 1.19
C SER A 291 -4.96 -15.12 2.24
N LEU A 292 -5.46 -14.83 3.45
CA LEU A 292 -4.63 -14.54 4.62
C LEU A 292 -3.68 -15.71 4.95
N ASP A 293 -4.09 -16.96 4.72
CA ASP A 293 -3.25 -18.13 4.97
C ASP A 293 -2.05 -18.20 4.01
N ASP A 294 -2.20 -17.72 2.76
CA ASP A 294 -1.07 -17.58 1.84
C ASP A 294 -0.06 -16.55 2.37
N PHE A 295 -0.53 -15.42 2.94
CA PHE A 295 0.35 -14.45 3.61
C PHE A 295 1.09 -15.09 4.78
N GLN A 296 0.40 -15.83 5.64
CA GLN A 296 1.02 -16.51 6.77
C GLN A 296 2.09 -17.48 6.31
N ARG A 297 1.78 -18.35 5.34
CA ARG A 297 2.69 -19.33 4.76
C ARG A 297 3.96 -18.68 4.17
N ILE A 298 3.80 -17.57 3.44
CA ILE A 298 4.95 -16.83 2.87
C ILE A 298 5.75 -16.17 3.98
N SER A 299 5.09 -15.54 4.95
CA SER A 299 5.75 -14.84 6.05
C SER A 299 6.56 -15.80 6.94
N GLU A 300 6.06 -17.01 7.18
CA GLU A 300 6.80 -18.03 7.96
C GLU A 300 8.10 -18.46 7.31
N LYS A 301 8.13 -18.54 5.99
CA LYS A 301 9.27 -19.03 5.22
C LYS A 301 10.30 -17.96 4.84
N THR A 302 9.87 -16.70 4.78
CA THR A 302 10.70 -15.60 4.27
C THR A 302 11.38 -14.85 5.41
N PRO A 303 12.71 -14.84 5.49
CA PRO A 303 13.43 -14.06 6.48
C PRO A 303 13.24 -12.54 6.26
N PHE A 304 13.15 -11.79 7.35
CA PHE A 304 13.18 -10.34 7.33
C PHE A 304 14.62 -9.86 7.32
N ILE A 305 15.08 -9.26 6.23
CA ILE A 305 16.49 -8.98 5.96
C ILE A 305 16.83 -7.50 5.80
N ALA A 306 15.86 -6.62 5.56
CA ALA A 306 16.11 -5.20 5.29
C ALA A 306 16.03 -4.34 6.55
N ASP A 307 17.11 -3.63 6.90
CA ASP A 307 17.15 -2.70 8.05
C ASP A 307 16.57 -1.31 7.67
N LEU A 308 15.39 -1.33 7.04
CA LEU A 308 14.68 -0.15 6.57
C LEU A 308 13.70 0.38 7.62
N LYS A 309 13.53 1.72 7.69
CA LYS A 309 12.46 2.32 8.48
C LYS A 309 11.08 1.80 8.02
N PRO A 310 10.13 1.61 8.95
CA PRO A 310 10.11 2.06 10.33
C PRO A 310 10.82 1.12 11.32
N SER A 311 11.04 -0.16 10.98
CA SER A 311 11.61 -1.15 11.92
C SER A 311 13.13 -1.04 12.04
N GLY A 312 13.80 -0.50 11.03
CA GLY A 312 15.23 -0.28 10.95
C GLY A 312 15.62 1.21 10.89
N LYS A 313 16.84 1.49 10.39
CA LYS A 313 17.44 2.82 10.40
C LYS A 313 17.57 3.48 9.03
N TYR A 314 17.57 2.70 7.94
CA TYR A 314 17.79 3.18 6.58
C TYR A 314 16.51 3.59 5.87
N LEU A 315 16.64 4.38 4.81
CA LEU A 315 15.55 4.85 3.95
C LEU A 315 15.65 4.21 2.55
N MET A 316 14.65 4.46 1.70
CA MET A 316 14.64 3.92 0.34
C MET A 316 15.75 4.49 -0.56
N GLU A 317 16.22 5.70 -0.30
CA GLU A 317 17.39 6.26 -0.99
C GLU A 317 18.65 5.42 -0.71
N ASP A 318 18.84 4.96 0.54
CA ASP A 318 19.97 4.09 0.91
C ASP A 318 19.87 2.73 0.19
N LEU A 319 18.66 2.19 0.02
CA LEU A 319 18.44 0.98 -0.77
C LEU A 319 18.71 1.20 -2.27
N HIS A 320 18.32 2.38 -2.80
CA HIS A 320 18.63 2.74 -4.19
C HIS A 320 20.15 2.76 -4.43
N ASP A 321 20.91 3.33 -3.52
CA ASP A 321 22.37 3.50 -3.63
C ASP A 321 23.13 2.15 -3.68
N ILE A 322 22.60 1.13 -3.03
CA ILE A 322 23.20 -0.24 -3.07
C ILE A 322 22.73 -1.08 -4.28
N GLY A 323 21.89 -0.53 -5.18
CA GLY A 323 21.43 -1.19 -6.39
C GLY A 323 19.91 -1.36 -6.51
N GLY A 324 19.13 -0.90 -5.53
CA GLY A 324 17.67 -0.84 -5.56
C GLY A 324 16.98 -2.20 -5.42
N ILE A 325 15.72 -2.25 -5.82
CA ILE A 325 14.90 -3.46 -5.70
C ILE A 325 15.43 -4.63 -6.54
N PRO A 326 15.91 -4.46 -7.79
CA PRO A 326 16.39 -5.61 -8.58
C PRO A 326 17.52 -6.41 -7.93
N ILE A 327 18.44 -5.76 -7.20
CA ILE A 327 19.52 -6.48 -6.52
C ILE A 327 18.97 -7.37 -5.38
N VAL A 328 17.93 -6.91 -4.69
CA VAL A 328 17.23 -7.70 -3.66
C VAL A 328 16.45 -8.84 -4.30
N LEU A 329 15.75 -8.59 -5.42
CA LEU A 329 15.02 -9.63 -6.15
C LEU A 329 15.97 -10.71 -6.66
N LYS A 330 17.14 -10.33 -7.20
CA LYS A 330 18.16 -11.29 -7.61
C LYS A 330 18.61 -12.16 -6.44
N TYR A 331 18.93 -11.55 -5.31
CA TYR A 331 19.35 -12.26 -4.10
C TYR A 331 18.27 -13.23 -3.59
N LEU A 332 17.01 -12.79 -3.54
CA LEU A 332 15.88 -13.66 -3.18
C LEU A 332 15.68 -14.81 -4.19
N LEU A 333 15.83 -14.54 -5.49
CA LEU A 333 15.70 -15.54 -6.55
C LEU A 333 16.80 -16.60 -6.46
N GLU A 334 18.05 -16.21 -6.27
CA GLU A 334 19.21 -17.11 -6.12
C GLU A 334 19.08 -18.03 -4.90
N LYS A 335 18.45 -17.54 -3.83
CA LYS A 335 18.15 -18.32 -2.61
C LYS A 335 16.86 -19.14 -2.72
N GLY A 336 16.16 -19.11 -3.85
CA GLY A 336 14.97 -19.94 -4.11
C GLY A 336 13.67 -19.43 -3.49
N PHE A 337 13.61 -18.16 -3.10
CA PHE A 337 12.40 -17.55 -2.53
C PHE A 337 11.44 -17.00 -3.57
N LEU A 338 11.87 -16.79 -4.83
CA LEU A 338 11.04 -16.24 -5.89
C LEU A 338 10.85 -17.22 -7.05
N HIS A 339 9.73 -17.10 -7.73
CA HIS A 339 9.42 -17.78 -8.99
C HIS A 339 10.00 -16.98 -10.16
N GLY A 340 11.12 -17.42 -10.72
CA GLY A 340 11.82 -16.70 -11.79
C GLY A 340 11.15 -16.79 -13.17
N ASP A 341 10.21 -17.72 -13.35
CA ASP A 341 9.49 -17.99 -14.60
C ASP A 341 8.29 -17.05 -14.85
N CYS A 342 8.00 -16.13 -13.93
CA CYS A 342 6.90 -15.17 -14.06
C CYS A 342 7.19 -14.15 -15.18
N LEU A 343 6.22 -13.96 -16.09
CA LEU A 343 6.26 -12.93 -17.13
C LEU A 343 6.20 -11.52 -16.52
N THR A 344 6.82 -10.55 -17.20
CA THR A 344 6.80 -9.14 -16.77
C THR A 344 6.46 -8.21 -17.93
N VAL A 345 6.23 -6.93 -17.63
CA VAL A 345 5.97 -5.87 -18.63
C VAL A 345 7.12 -5.65 -19.63
N THR A 346 8.30 -6.21 -19.38
CA THR A 346 9.38 -6.19 -20.37
C THR A 346 9.19 -7.23 -21.49
N GLY A 347 8.18 -8.13 -21.35
CA GLY A 347 7.97 -9.29 -22.22
C GLY A 347 9.05 -10.37 -22.03
N LYS A 348 9.78 -10.30 -20.94
CA LYS A 348 10.75 -11.30 -20.45
C LYS A 348 10.30 -11.84 -19.12
N THR A 349 10.87 -12.96 -18.69
CA THR A 349 10.63 -13.47 -17.34
C THR A 349 11.35 -12.62 -16.28
N LEU A 350 10.95 -12.77 -15.01
CA LEU A 350 11.64 -12.14 -13.89
C LEU A 350 13.13 -12.54 -13.87
N ARG A 351 13.44 -13.81 -14.09
CA ARG A 351 14.83 -14.32 -14.15
C ARG A 351 15.63 -13.60 -15.23
N ASP A 352 15.12 -13.55 -16.47
CA ASP A 352 15.81 -12.91 -17.60
C ASP A 352 16.09 -11.42 -17.34
N ASN A 353 15.20 -10.74 -16.62
CA ASN A 353 15.40 -9.34 -16.24
C ASN A 353 16.47 -9.15 -15.17
N LEU A 354 16.76 -10.17 -14.39
CA LEU A 354 17.72 -10.14 -13.28
C LEU A 354 19.11 -10.71 -13.65
N ASP A 355 19.26 -11.35 -14.82
CA ASP A 355 20.53 -11.98 -15.23
C ASP A 355 21.71 -11.00 -15.23
N ASP A 356 21.52 -9.80 -15.80
CA ASP A 356 22.56 -8.76 -15.89
C ASP A 356 22.63 -7.85 -14.64
N VAL A 357 21.80 -8.08 -13.62
CA VAL A 357 21.83 -7.32 -12.36
C VAL A 357 23.04 -7.76 -11.54
N ALA A 358 23.76 -6.82 -10.95
CA ALA A 358 24.88 -7.11 -10.07
C ALA A 358 24.44 -7.95 -8.85
N ASN A 359 25.35 -8.73 -8.29
CA ASN A 359 25.11 -9.43 -7.03
C ASN A 359 25.14 -8.44 -5.86
N LEU A 360 24.37 -8.74 -4.82
CA LEU A 360 24.36 -7.94 -3.59
C LEU A 360 25.73 -8.01 -2.91
N ASN A 361 26.35 -6.83 -2.70
CA ASN A 361 27.56 -6.71 -1.88
C ASN A 361 27.15 -6.57 -0.41
N PHE A 362 27.77 -7.33 0.48
CA PHE A 362 27.53 -7.32 1.92
C PHE A 362 28.50 -6.41 2.72
N GLU A 363 29.24 -5.52 2.06
CA GLU A 363 29.98 -4.44 2.73
C GLU A 363 29.07 -3.29 3.22
N GLN A 364 27.74 -3.44 3.02
CA GLN A 364 26.68 -2.53 3.44
C GLN A 364 25.79 -3.20 4.52
N ASP A 365 25.02 -2.40 5.24
CA ASP A 365 24.17 -2.84 6.35
C ASP A 365 22.65 -2.73 6.05
N VAL A 366 22.26 -2.23 4.88
CA VAL A 366 20.85 -2.02 4.50
C VAL A 366 20.11 -3.35 4.36
N ILE A 367 20.76 -4.31 3.71
CA ILE A 367 20.26 -5.68 3.51
C ILE A 367 21.19 -6.66 4.23
N ARG A 368 20.65 -7.41 5.16
CA ARG A 368 21.36 -8.44 5.91
C ARG A 368 21.46 -9.74 5.11
N PRO A 369 22.55 -10.52 5.27
CA PRO A 369 22.64 -11.86 4.68
C PRO A 369 21.62 -12.80 5.35
N PHE A 370 21.20 -13.84 4.60
CA PHE A 370 20.27 -14.86 5.13
C PHE A 370 20.84 -15.66 6.30
N GLU A 371 22.14 -15.73 6.41
CA GLU A 371 22.86 -16.35 7.52
C GLU A 371 22.80 -15.53 8.82
N ASN A 372 22.43 -14.23 8.72
CA ASN A 372 22.26 -13.32 9.86
C ASN A 372 21.14 -12.32 9.59
N PRO A 373 19.90 -12.75 9.41
CA PRO A 373 18.77 -11.90 9.13
C PRO A 373 18.40 -11.06 10.36
N ILE A 374 17.56 -10.03 10.18
CA ILE A 374 16.97 -9.29 11.32
C ILE A 374 16.04 -10.21 12.10
N LYS A 375 15.32 -11.09 11.38
CA LYS A 375 14.46 -12.13 11.95
C LYS A 375 14.39 -13.30 10.96
N GLU A 376 14.43 -14.53 11.46
CA GLU A 376 14.41 -15.75 10.63
C GLU A 376 13.11 -15.97 9.85
N SER A 377 12.04 -15.31 10.27
CA SER A 377 10.73 -15.31 9.60
C SER A 377 10.23 -13.88 9.42
N GLY A 378 9.17 -13.69 8.64
CA GLY A 378 8.57 -12.40 8.39
C GLY A 378 7.99 -11.73 9.65
N HIS A 379 7.81 -10.43 9.51
CA HIS A 379 7.26 -9.56 10.56
C HIS A 379 5.72 -9.47 10.53
N ILE A 380 5.07 -9.92 9.45
CA ILE A 380 3.62 -9.99 9.32
C ILE A 380 3.16 -11.34 9.87
N ARG A 381 2.19 -11.33 10.80
CA ARG A 381 1.55 -12.52 11.36
C ARG A 381 0.05 -12.41 11.19
N ILE A 382 -0.57 -13.51 10.77
CA ILE A 382 -2.03 -13.62 10.72
C ILE A 382 -2.46 -14.37 11.97
N LEU A 383 -3.31 -13.75 12.79
CA LEU A 383 -3.78 -14.34 14.02
C LEU A 383 -5.26 -14.68 13.90
N TYR A 384 -5.62 -15.86 14.38
CA TYR A 384 -6.99 -16.37 14.46
C TYR A 384 -7.42 -16.58 15.89
N GLY A 385 -8.70 -16.76 16.12
CA GLY A 385 -9.25 -17.06 17.44
C GLY A 385 -10.68 -16.54 17.59
N ASN A 386 -11.22 -16.65 18.82
CA ASN A 386 -12.58 -16.20 19.06
C ASN A 386 -12.77 -14.68 18.92
N LEU A 387 -11.70 -13.90 18.97
CA LEU A 387 -11.72 -12.46 18.66
C LEU A 387 -11.62 -12.15 17.18
N ALA A 388 -10.99 -13.02 16.39
CA ALA A 388 -10.71 -12.83 14.97
C ALA A 388 -10.97 -14.12 14.20
N SER A 389 -12.24 -14.53 14.11
CA SER A 389 -12.61 -15.80 13.46
C SER A 389 -12.34 -15.84 11.96
N GLU A 390 -12.30 -14.67 11.30
CA GLU A 390 -11.92 -14.52 9.90
C GLU A 390 -10.49 -14.00 9.73
N GLY A 391 -9.73 -13.86 10.83
CA GLY A 391 -8.35 -13.44 10.86
C GLY A 391 -8.13 -11.99 11.31
N SER A 392 -6.88 -11.70 11.61
CA SER A 392 -6.36 -10.38 11.95
C SER A 392 -4.89 -10.28 11.54
N VAL A 393 -4.35 -9.08 11.46
CA VAL A 393 -2.97 -8.83 11.01
C VAL A 393 -2.17 -8.20 12.14
N ALA A 394 -1.10 -8.88 12.56
CA ALA A 394 -0.16 -8.37 13.55
C ALA A 394 1.19 -8.00 12.90
N LYS A 395 1.84 -6.98 13.43
CA LYS A 395 3.22 -6.62 13.09
C LYS A 395 4.13 -7.04 14.24
N ILE A 396 4.88 -8.12 14.04
CA ILE A 396 5.76 -8.73 15.06
C ILE A 396 7.20 -8.71 14.54
N THR A 397 7.95 -7.68 14.92
CA THR A 397 9.35 -7.51 14.47
C THR A 397 10.34 -8.28 15.35
N GLY A 398 9.87 -8.80 16.50
CA GLY A 398 10.67 -9.50 17.50
C GLY A 398 11.16 -8.60 18.64
N LYS A 399 11.03 -7.28 18.52
CA LYS A 399 11.40 -6.30 19.55
C LYS A 399 10.35 -6.20 20.67
N GLU A 400 9.11 -6.54 20.34
CA GLU A 400 7.91 -6.45 21.20
C GLU A 400 7.68 -7.71 22.03
N GLY A 401 8.35 -8.81 21.68
CA GLY A 401 8.05 -10.15 22.18
C GLY A 401 7.06 -10.89 21.27
N LEU A 402 6.77 -12.15 21.61
CA LEU A 402 5.87 -13.02 20.84
C LEU A 402 4.52 -13.25 21.53
N HIS A 403 4.45 -12.96 22.83
CA HIS A 403 3.26 -13.19 23.67
C HIS A 403 2.90 -11.93 24.43
N PHE A 404 1.60 -11.64 24.50
CA PHE A 404 1.05 -10.62 25.39
C PHE A 404 -0.26 -11.11 26.00
N SER A 405 -0.43 -10.90 27.31
CA SER A 405 -1.70 -11.15 28.00
C SER A 405 -2.00 -9.98 28.92
N GLY A 406 -3.20 -9.42 28.79
CA GLY A 406 -3.56 -8.22 29.54
C GLY A 406 -5.06 -8.08 29.75
N ILE A 407 -5.44 -6.96 30.35
CA ILE A 407 -6.82 -6.59 30.65
C ILE A 407 -7.32 -5.59 29.60
N ALA A 408 -8.49 -5.85 29.03
CA ALA A 408 -9.10 -4.98 28.03
C ALA A 408 -9.46 -3.61 28.59
N ASN A 409 -9.00 -2.57 27.91
CA ASN A 409 -9.37 -1.18 28.09
C ASN A 409 -9.97 -0.69 26.77
N VAL A 410 -11.31 -0.54 26.72
CA VAL A 410 -12.10 -0.48 25.49
C VAL A 410 -12.48 0.97 25.15
N PHE A 411 -12.30 1.34 23.89
CA PHE A 411 -12.64 2.63 23.32
C PHE A 411 -13.40 2.46 21.99
N ASP A 412 -14.47 3.23 21.79
CA ASP A 412 -15.32 3.16 20.60
C ASP A 412 -14.85 4.10 19.46
N SER A 413 -13.70 4.75 19.65
CA SER A 413 -13.06 5.59 18.65
C SER A 413 -11.56 5.81 18.94
N GLU A 414 -10.80 6.18 17.90
CA GLU A 414 -9.41 6.64 18.05
C GLU A 414 -9.31 7.87 18.97
N SER A 415 -10.28 8.79 18.89
CA SER A 415 -10.28 10.01 19.72
C SER A 415 -10.39 9.70 21.21
N GLU A 416 -11.29 8.79 21.59
CA GLU A 416 -11.44 8.34 22.98
C GLU A 416 -10.16 7.64 23.48
N ALA A 417 -9.56 6.77 22.66
CA ALA A 417 -8.32 6.11 22.99
C ALA A 417 -7.18 7.12 23.23
N ASN A 418 -7.04 8.13 22.36
CA ASN A 418 -6.05 9.19 22.51
C ASN A 418 -6.27 10.02 23.81
N ILE A 419 -7.52 10.28 24.18
CA ILE A 419 -7.86 10.93 25.47
C ILE A 419 -7.47 10.00 26.63
N GLY A 420 -7.80 8.72 26.56
CA GLY A 420 -7.47 7.72 27.57
C GLY A 420 -5.96 7.56 27.80
N ILE A 421 -5.17 7.57 26.73
CA ILE A 421 -3.71 7.55 26.81
C ILE A 421 -3.20 8.83 27.48
N LYS A 422 -3.67 9.99 27.05
CA LYS A 422 -3.21 11.30 27.57
C LYS A 422 -3.53 11.51 29.05
N ASN A 423 -4.70 11.07 29.51
CA ASN A 423 -5.15 11.27 30.91
C ASN A 423 -4.69 10.16 31.85
N GLY A 424 -3.89 9.17 31.37
CA GLY A 424 -3.37 8.08 32.17
C GLY A 424 -4.38 6.98 32.50
N SER A 425 -5.51 6.89 31.77
CA SER A 425 -6.46 5.77 31.90
C SER A 425 -5.88 4.47 31.37
N VAL A 426 -4.98 4.54 30.39
CA VAL A 426 -4.23 3.38 29.87
C VAL A 426 -3.04 3.12 30.78
N LYS A 427 -2.92 1.88 31.26
CA LYS A 427 -1.92 1.45 32.24
C LYS A 427 -1.11 0.27 31.73
N LYS A 428 0.02 0.04 32.38
CA LYS A 428 0.83 -1.17 32.19
C LYS A 428 -0.02 -2.44 32.38
N GLY A 429 0.06 -3.36 31.43
CA GLY A 429 -0.70 -4.61 31.40
C GLY A 429 -2.05 -4.51 30.69
N ASP A 430 -2.41 -3.33 30.14
CA ASP A 430 -3.64 -3.18 29.38
C ASP A 430 -3.51 -3.73 27.95
N VAL A 431 -4.60 -4.27 27.45
CA VAL A 431 -4.88 -4.42 26.00
C VAL A 431 -5.85 -3.31 25.61
N VAL A 432 -5.35 -2.29 24.95
CA VAL A 432 -6.16 -1.19 24.41
C VAL A 432 -6.96 -1.73 23.22
N VAL A 433 -8.28 -1.68 23.32
CA VAL A 433 -9.21 -2.14 22.29
C VAL A 433 -9.85 -0.93 21.64
N ILE A 434 -9.54 -0.65 20.36
CA ILE A 434 -10.19 0.41 19.59
C ILE A 434 -11.11 -0.25 18.57
N ARG A 435 -12.41 -0.02 18.66
CA ARG A 435 -13.41 -0.66 17.83
C ARG A 435 -14.32 0.33 17.11
N TYR A 436 -15.13 -0.16 16.16
CA TYR A 436 -15.95 0.65 15.25
C TYR A 436 -15.11 1.61 14.38
N VAL A 437 -13.91 1.17 14.00
CA VAL A 437 -12.99 1.85 13.09
C VAL A 437 -12.61 0.97 11.90
N GLY A 438 -13.30 -0.16 11.72
CA GLY A 438 -13.20 -1.04 10.57
C GLY A 438 -13.82 -0.45 9.29
N PRO A 439 -13.88 -1.21 8.20
CA PRO A 439 -14.34 -0.74 6.88
C PRO A 439 -15.71 -0.08 6.90
N LYS A 440 -16.67 -0.65 7.62
CA LYS A 440 -18.06 -0.14 7.75
C LYS A 440 -18.21 0.78 8.96
N GLY A 441 -17.72 0.36 10.12
CA GLY A 441 -17.90 1.07 11.39
C GLY A 441 -17.12 2.38 11.50
N GLY A 442 -15.92 2.43 10.93
CA GLY A 442 -15.19 3.66 10.67
C GLY A 442 -15.08 3.85 9.17
N PRO A 443 -16.13 4.35 8.47
CA PRO A 443 -16.17 4.30 7.02
C PRO A 443 -14.85 4.71 6.39
N GLY A 444 -14.27 3.81 5.56
CA GLY A 444 -12.95 3.99 4.99
C GLY A 444 -11.79 3.45 5.85
N MET A 445 -12.05 2.80 7.00
CA MET A 445 -11.01 2.14 7.80
C MET A 445 -9.76 3.03 8.00
N PRO A 446 -9.88 4.20 8.67
CA PRO A 446 -8.79 5.17 8.74
C PRO A 446 -7.54 4.58 9.40
N GLU A 447 -6.37 4.93 8.89
CA GLU A 447 -5.11 4.58 9.52
C GLU A 447 -4.91 5.34 10.83
N MET A 448 -4.48 4.61 11.85
CA MET A 448 -4.17 5.19 13.15
C MET A 448 -2.65 5.19 13.39
N LEU A 449 -2.11 6.32 13.83
CA LEU A 449 -0.72 6.47 14.26
C LEU A 449 -0.64 7.12 15.64
N LYS A 450 -1.55 8.05 15.96
CA LYS A 450 -1.55 8.78 17.24
C LYS A 450 -1.64 7.87 18.47
N PRO A 451 -2.51 6.83 18.52
CA PRO A 451 -2.59 5.96 19.70
C PRO A 451 -1.27 5.24 19.98
N THR A 452 -0.63 4.68 18.93
CA THR A 452 0.64 3.97 19.09
C THR A 452 1.78 4.92 19.46
N ALA A 453 1.86 6.10 18.81
CA ALA A 453 2.82 7.13 19.19
C ALA A 453 2.59 7.64 20.62
N GLY A 454 1.33 7.78 21.05
CA GLY A 454 0.96 8.18 22.40
C GLY A 454 1.39 7.15 23.46
N ILE A 455 1.16 5.86 23.20
CA ILE A 455 1.61 4.75 24.08
C ILE A 455 3.14 4.73 24.20
N MET A 456 3.85 4.89 23.07
CA MET A 456 5.31 4.97 23.06
C MET A 456 5.81 6.20 23.83
N GLY A 457 5.21 7.37 23.61
CA GLY A 457 5.54 8.62 24.29
C GLY A 457 5.26 8.58 25.81
N ALA A 458 4.27 7.80 26.24
CA ALA A 458 3.98 7.55 27.66
C ALA A 458 4.94 6.52 28.32
N GLY A 459 5.90 5.96 27.58
CA GLY A 459 6.82 4.93 28.05
C GLY A 459 6.21 3.54 28.21
N LEU A 460 5.00 3.32 27.66
CA LEU A 460 4.22 2.08 27.79
C LEU A 460 4.40 1.10 26.63
N GLY A 461 5.25 1.40 25.67
CA GLY A 461 5.36 0.66 24.40
C GLY A 461 5.69 -0.84 24.52
N LYS A 462 6.27 -1.28 25.63
CA LYS A 462 6.56 -2.70 25.91
C LYS A 462 5.53 -3.34 26.87
N ASP A 463 4.71 -2.54 27.49
CA ASP A 463 3.84 -2.94 28.61
C ASP A 463 2.34 -2.91 28.24
N VAL A 464 2.01 -2.47 27.03
CA VAL A 464 0.64 -2.34 26.52
C VAL A 464 0.56 -2.92 25.11
N ALA A 465 -0.46 -3.73 24.86
CA ALA A 465 -0.83 -4.12 23.50
C ALA A 465 -2.01 -3.27 23.00
N LEU A 466 -2.11 -3.09 21.68
CA LEU A 466 -3.21 -2.38 21.05
C LEU A 466 -3.84 -3.25 19.96
N ILE A 467 -5.16 -3.45 20.03
CA ILE A 467 -5.92 -4.24 19.07
C ILE A 467 -7.07 -3.44 18.49
N THR A 468 -7.45 -3.72 17.22
CA THR A 468 -8.50 -2.96 16.53
C THR A 468 -9.10 -3.71 15.34
N ASP A 469 -10.37 -3.42 15.04
CA ASP A 469 -10.99 -3.76 13.75
C ASP A 469 -10.61 -2.79 12.61
N GLY A 470 -9.90 -1.71 12.94
CA GLY A 470 -9.29 -0.78 12.00
C GLY A 470 -7.88 -1.21 11.57
N ARG A 471 -7.05 -0.24 11.19
CA ARG A 471 -5.68 -0.46 10.75
C ARG A 471 -4.71 0.57 11.31
N PHE A 472 -3.44 0.21 11.32
CA PHE A 472 -2.37 1.10 11.75
C PHE A 472 -1.55 1.57 10.56
N SER A 473 -0.95 2.76 10.71
CA SER A 473 0.01 3.29 9.77
C SER A 473 1.24 2.39 9.65
N GLY A 474 1.87 2.37 8.47
CA GLY A 474 3.15 1.70 8.23
C GLY A 474 4.26 2.13 9.19
N GLY A 475 4.18 3.36 9.76
CA GLY A 475 5.12 3.87 10.75
C GLY A 475 4.90 3.42 12.20
N THR A 476 3.94 2.53 12.46
CA THR A 476 3.57 2.08 13.80
C THR A 476 4.62 1.17 14.43
N HIS A 477 4.85 1.35 15.74
CA HIS A 477 5.68 0.53 16.61
C HIS A 477 4.88 -0.03 17.78
N GLY A 478 5.38 -1.09 18.44
CA GLY A 478 4.79 -1.75 19.59
C GLY A 478 3.99 -3.00 19.24
N PHE A 479 3.40 -3.64 20.25
CA PHE A 479 2.61 -4.87 20.09
C PHE A 479 1.22 -4.52 19.56
N VAL A 480 1.03 -4.59 18.24
CA VAL A 480 -0.19 -4.13 17.59
C VAL A 480 -0.81 -5.19 16.70
N VAL A 481 -2.15 -5.34 16.80
CA VAL A 481 -2.97 -6.23 15.98
C VAL A 481 -4.12 -5.42 15.39
N GLY A 482 -4.15 -5.32 14.07
CA GLY A 482 -5.21 -4.67 13.31
C GLY A 482 -6.01 -5.63 12.46
N HIS A 483 -6.92 -5.09 11.67
CA HIS A 483 -7.76 -5.84 10.72
C HIS A 483 -8.52 -7.00 11.38
N ILE A 484 -8.92 -6.85 12.65
CA ILE A 484 -9.69 -7.88 13.34
C ILE A 484 -11.02 -8.06 12.62
N THR A 485 -11.27 -9.29 12.16
CA THR A 485 -12.49 -9.65 11.42
C THR A 485 -13.19 -10.87 12.04
N PRO A 486 -14.54 -10.80 12.10
CA PRO A 486 -15.45 -9.73 11.67
C PRO A 486 -15.29 -8.44 12.49
N GLU A 487 -15.46 -7.26 11.84
CA GLU A 487 -15.40 -5.97 12.51
C GLU A 487 -16.57 -5.74 13.51
N ALA A 488 -16.42 -4.80 14.42
CA ALA A 488 -17.44 -4.50 15.44
C ALA A 488 -18.79 -4.08 14.85
N GLN A 489 -18.80 -3.33 13.74
CA GLN A 489 -20.02 -2.83 13.10
C GLN A 489 -20.94 -3.94 12.58
N VAL A 490 -20.40 -5.10 12.26
CA VAL A 490 -21.18 -6.27 11.81
C VAL A 490 -21.38 -7.32 12.90
N GLY A 491 -21.06 -6.99 14.17
CA GLY A 491 -21.27 -7.86 15.31
C GLY A 491 -20.15 -8.87 15.57
N GLY A 492 -18.94 -8.64 15.04
CA GLY A 492 -17.75 -9.40 15.43
C GLY A 492 -17.52 -9.34 16.95
N ASN A 493 -16.85 -10.35 17.52
CA ASN A 493 -16.68 -10.45 18.98
C ASN A 493 -15.97 -9.25 19.62
N ILE A 494 -15.18 -8.49 18.85
CA ILE A 494 -14.60 -7.24 19.30
C ILE A 494 -15.68 -6.22 19.75
N SER A 495 -16.90 -6.27 19.17
CA SER A 495 -18.02 -5.40 19.54
C SER A 495 -18.53 -5.61 20.97
N VAL A 496 -18.35 -6.81 21.50
CA VAL A 496 -18.87 -7.22 22.82
C VAL A 496 -17.81 -7.38 23.89
N VAL A 497 -16.56 -7.01 23.59
CA VAL A 497 -15.48 -6.89 24.60
C VAL A 497 -15.87 -5.82 25.62
N LYS A 498 -15.67 -6.12 26.91
CA LYS A 498 -15.91 -5.20 28.03
C LYS A 498 -14.60 -4.83 28.71
N ASN A 499 -14.56 -3.64 29.32
CA ASN A 499 -13.48 -3.27 30.22
C ASN A 499 -13.34 -4.34 31.31
N GLY A 500 -12.11 -4.79 31.57
CA GLY A 500 -11.82 -5.83 32.55
C GLY A 500 -11.76 -7.26 31.99
N ASP A 501 -12.18 -7.51 30.74
CA ASP A 501 -12.00 -8.81 30.09
C ASP A 501 -10.51 -9.11 29.90
N ARG A 502 -10.11 -10.37 30.04
CA ARG A 502 -8.74 -10.79 29.74
C ARG A 502 -8.61 -11.15 28.25
N ILE A 503 -7.54 -10.64 27.62
CA ILE A 503 -7.19 -10.95 26.23
C ILE A 503 -5.75 -11.46 26.20
N SER A 504 -5.50 -12.52 25.43
CA SER A 504 -4.16 -13.01 25.13
C SER A 504 -3.90 -13.01 23.62
N ILE A 505 -2.66 -12.68 23.26
CA ILE A 505 -2.15 -12.63 21.91
C ILE A 505 -0.88 -13.48 21.89
N ASP A 506 -0.83 -14.45 21.01
CA ASP A 506 0.28 -15.39 20.86
C ASP A 506 0.69 -15.46 19.39
N ALA A 507 1.85 -14.89 19.08
CA ALA A 507 2.40 -14.86 17.72
C ALA A 507 3.18 -16.15 17.35
N GLU A 508 3.41 -17.07 18.28
CA GLU A 508 3.99 -18.39 17.99
C GLU A 508 2.90 -19.35 17.52
N SER A 509 1.78 -19.41 18.26
CA SER A 509 0.62 -20.21 17.86
C SER A 509 -0.33 -19.49 16.89
N ASN A 510 -0.04 -18.24 16.52
CA ASN A 510 -0.86 -17.39 15.66
C ASN A 510 -2.30 -17.23 16.18
N THR A 511 -2.47 -16.97 17.47
CA THR A 511 -3.78 -16.87 18.10
C THR A 511 -4.04 -15.54 18.81
N ILE A 512 -5.30 -15.12 18.81
CA ILE A 512 -5.81 -14.01 19.61
C ILE A 512 -7.11 -14.45 20.31
N THR A 513 -7.10 -14.42 21.64
CA THR A 513 -8.15 -15.02 22.46
C THR A 513 -8.73 -14.04 23.47
N LEU A 514 -10.05 -13.91 23.44
CA LEU A 514 -10.84 -13.28 24.50
C LEU A 514 -11.25 -14.36 25.51
N HIS A 515 -10.78 -14.24 26.76
CA HIS A 515 -11.04 -15.21 27.83
C HIS A 515 -12.42 -14.96 28.48
N VAL A 516 -13.45 -15.17 27.69
CA VAL A 516 -14.86 -15.11 28.11
C VAL A 516 -15.52 -16.40 27.62
N SER A 517 -16.37 -17.00 28.45
CA SER A 517 -17.06 -18.25 28.06
C SER A 517 -17.98 -18.05 26.86
N ASP A 518 -18.16 -19.08 26.06
CA ASP A 518 -19.03 -19.03 24.88
C ASP A 518 -20.47 -18.64 25.24
N GLN A 519 -20.96 -19.12 26.41
CA GLN A 519 -22.29 -18.77 26.92
C GLN A 519 -22.43 -17.27 27.21
N GLU A 520 -21.41 -16.65 27.83
CA GLU A 520 -21.39 -15.22 28.09
C GLU A 520 -21.24 -14.42 26.78
N LEU A 521 -20.40 -14.86 25.85
CA LEU A 521 -20.27 -14.24 24.53
C LEU A 521 -21.59 -14.27 23.77
N GLU A 522 -22.30 -15.39 23.81
CA GLU A 522 -23.61 -15.50 23.17
C GLU A 522 -24.64 -14.56 23.83
N THR A 523 -24.62 -14.46 25.15
CA THR A 523 -25.48 -13.54 25.91
C THR A 523 -25.18 -12.10 25.53
N ARG A 524 -23.90 -11.72 25.44
CA ARG A 524 -23.48 -10.38 25.04
C ARG A 524 -23.91 -10.05 23.62
N ARG A 525 -23.76 -10.99 22.66
CA ARG A 525 -24.20 -10.82 21.26
C ARG A 525 -25.72 -10.65 21.16
N LYS A 526 -26.51 -11.38 21.91
CA LYS A 526 -27.99 -11.23 21.93
C LYS A 526 -28.42 -9.83 22.39
N ASN A 527 -27.64 -9.21 23.27
CA ASN A 527 -27.91 -7.87 23.78
C ASN A 527 -27.26 -6.74 22.96
N TRP A 528 -26.36 -7.09 22.05
CA TRP A 528 -25.70 -6.10 21.19
C TRP A 528 -26.67 -5.60 20.10
N LYS A 529 -26.58 -4.31 19.81
CA LYS A 529 -27.36 -3.67 18.73
C LYS A 529 -26.40 -2.98 17.80
N THR A 530 -26.59 -3.14 16.50
CA THR A 530 -25.79 -2.47 15.47
C THR A 530 -25.88 -0.94 15.64
N PRO A 531 -24.79 -0.23 15.88
CA PRO A 531 -24.80 1.24 15.89
C PRO A 531 -25.11 1.80 14.50
N PRO A 532 -25.68 3.01 14.41
CA PRO A 532 -25.84 3.66 13.12
C PRO A 532 -24.48 3.89 12.43
N LEU A 533 -24.48 3.89 11.10
CA LEU A 533 -23.28 4.22 10.34
C LEU A 533 -22.83 5.66 10.64
N LYS A 534 -21.51 5.84 10.75
CA LYS A 534 -20.90 7.18 11.00
C LYS A 534 -20.91 8.09 9.76
N ALA A 535 -21.50 7.66 8.64
CA ALA A 535 -21.69 8.43 7.42
C ALA A 535 -23.13 8.29 6.95
N GLU A 536 -23.82 9.40 6.68
CA GLU A 536 -25.23 9.42 6.28
C GLU A 536 -25.43 9.64 4.78
N LYS A 537 -24.41 10.16 4.08
CA LYS A 537 -24.46 10.47 2.64
C LYS A 537 -23.06 10.56 2.03
N GLY A 538 -23.00 10.65 0.69
CA GLY A 538 -21.76 10.84 -0.06
C GLY A 538 -20.93 9.56 -0.24
N SER A 539 -19.64 9.72 -0.55
CA SER A 539 -18.76 8.60 -0.90
C SER A 539 -18.54 7.62 0.26
N LEU A 540 -18.38 8.12 1.48
CA LEU A 540 -18.21 7.27 2.66
C LEU A 540 -19.47 6.45 2.99
N TYR A 541 -20.68 7.00 2.77
CA TYR A 541 -21.91 6.25 2.93
C TYR A 541 -22.03 5.15 1.90
N LYS A 542 -21.76 5.45 0.61
CA LYS A 542 -21.71 4.44 -0.45
C LYS A 542 -20.73 3.33 -0.09
N TYR A 543 -19.50 3.70 0.27
CA TYR A 543 -18.46 2.78 0.65
C TYR A 543 -18.88 1.86 1.80
N ALA A 544 -19.36 2.39 2.91
CA ALA A 544 -19.78 1.60 4.08
C ALA A 544 -20.89 0.58 3.78
N ASN A 545 -21.77 0.88 2.80
CA ASN A 545 -22.85 -0.03 2.43
C ASN A 545 -22.40 -1.20 1.55
N ILE A 546 -21.33 -1.03 0.73
CA ILE A 546 -20.92 -2.02 -0.27
C ILE A 546 -19.57 -2.67 0.04
N VAL A 547 -18.78 -2.11 0.95
CA VAL A 547 -17.43 -2.63 1.24
C VAL A 547 -17.48 -4.03 1.85
N SER A 548 -16.61 -4.91 1.37
CA SER A 548 -16.39 -6.25 1.91
C SER A 548 -15.56 -6.22 3.21
N SER A 549 -15.44 -7.38 3.88
CA SER A 549 -14.59 -7.56 5.06
C SER A 549 -13.12 -7.23 4.78
N ALA A 550 -12.38 -6.84 5.81
CA ALA A 550 -10.93 -6.65 5.69
C ALA A 550 -10.19 -7.96 5.38
N SER A 551 -10.70 -9.12 5.79
CA SER A 551 -10.22 -10.45 5.39
C SER A 551 -10.35 -10.72 3.88
N LEU A 552 -11.15 -9.91 3.19
CA LEU A 552 -11.37 -9.96 1.74
C LEU A 552 -10.77 -8.75 1.00
N GLY A 553 -9.97 -7.92 1.69
CA GLY A 553 -9.28 -6.78 1.09
C GLY A 553 -10.08 -5.49 1.02
N CYS A 554 -11.25 -5.39 1.66
CA CYS A 554 -12.10 -4.18 1.65
C CYS A 554 -12.47 -3.72 0.23
N VAL A 555 -12.84 -4.63 -0.66
CA VAL A 555 -13.25 -4.30 -2.04
C VAL A 555 -14.71 -3.83 -2.10
N THR A 556 -15.07 -3.09 -3.15
CA THR A 556 -16.40 -2.47 -3.30
C THR A 556 -17.14 -2.90 -4.57
N ASP A 557 -16.58 -3.80 -5.35
CA ASP A 557 -17.07 -4.28 -6.66
C ASP A 557 -17.52 -5.74 -6.67
N GLU A 558 -17.63 -6.36 -5.50
CA GLU A 558 -18.13 -7.73 -5.34
C GLU A 558 -19.37 -7.75 -4.45
N PHE A 559 -20.40 -8.45 -4.91
CA PHE A 559 -21.68 -8.61 -4.23
C PHE A 559 -21.98 -10.08 -3.96
#